data_d43552657aa2ce7f8025ed5d55e06abc
#
_entry.id   d43552657aa2ce7f8025ed5d55e06abc
#
_cell.length_a   1.000
_cell.length_b   1.000
_cell.length_c   1.000
_cell.angle_alpha   90.00
_cell.angle_beta   90.00
_cell.angle_gamma   90.00
#
_symmetry.space_group_name_H-M   'P 1'
#
loop_
_entity.id
_entity.type
_entity.pdbx_description
1 polymer ?
#
loop_
_entity_poly.entity_id
_entity_poly.type
_entity_poly.pdbx_seq_one_letter_code
_entity_poly.pdbx_strand_id
1 'polypeptide(L)'
;IESIITHRAADEDIQWIYEKNKEDIPYPYVYGSSLHLRQIFLNIYGNCIKYNRPGGKITTVMEAIDVHDGICTYRWTISDTGIGMSLEFLSRIFDPFSQEKTDARSVYQGTGLGMAIAKGLIEQMNGSIEVTSQVGVGSVFVITIPFEIAQKQKKDEEIAEKYDIRGLHLLAAEDNELNAEIVEMLLTDDGAKVTVAKNGRQAVEHFKSNPPGTFDAILMDVMMPVMDGIAATKAIRAMDRPDAKTIPIIAMTANAFEEDAKRCLAA
;
A
#
# COMPACT_ATOMS: atom_id res chain seq x y z
N ILE A 1 0.52 -4.11 -6.34
CA ILE A 1 -0.67 -4.51 -5.56
C ILE A 1 -0.97 -5.99 -5.77
N GLU A 2 -0.98 -6.49 -7.02
CA GLU A 2 -1.31 -7.90 -7.33
C GLU A 2 -0.41 -8.87 -6.56
N SER A 3 0.91 -8.69 -6.57
CA SER A 3 1.87 -9.55 -5.85
C SER A 3 1.58 -9.58 -4.33
N ILE A 4 1.29 -8.42 -3.74
CA ILE A 4 0.96 -8.31 -2.31
C ILE A 4 -0.30 -9.09 -1.97
N ILE A 5 -1.36 -8.92 -2.77
CA ILE A 5 -2.65 -9.57 -2.51
C ILE A 5 -2.54 -11.08 -2.72
N THR A 6 -1.84 -11.52 -3.77
CA THR A 6 -1.62 -12.94 -4.06
C THR A 6 -0.92 -13.63 -2.90
N HIS A 7 0.15 -13.02 -2.38
CA HIS A 7 0.91 -13.60 -1.26
C HIS A 7 0.06 -13.69 0.01
N ARG A 8 -0.58 -12.58 0.41
CA ARG A 8 -1.41 -12.53 1.62
C ARG A 8 -2.63 -13.44 1.55
N ALA A 9 -3.26 -13.56 0.38
CA ALA A 9 -4.38 -14.49 0.19
C ALA A 9 -3.90 -15.94 0.30
N ALA A 10 -2.73 -16.27 -0.24
CA ALA A 10 -2.13 -17.60 -0.14
C ALA A 10 -1.78 -17.97 1.31
N ASP A 11 -1.26 -17.05 2.11
CA ASP A 11 -0.94 -17.26 3.53
C ASP A 11 -2.17 -17.63 4.37
N GLU A 12 -3.35 -17.13 3.99
CA GLU A 12 -4.64 -17.39 4.66
C GLU A 12 -5.46 -18.49 3.96
N ASP A 13 -4.85 -19.26 3.05
CA ASP A 13 -5.52 -20.31 2.25
C ASP A 13 -6.73 -19.78 1.47
N ILE A 14 -6.59 -18.59 0.87
CA ILE A 14 -7.62 -17.94 0.06
C ILE A 14 -7.18 -17.89 -1.39
N GLN A 15 -8.06 -18.33 -2.31
CA GLN A 15 -7.83 -18.22 -3.74
C GLN A 15 -8.17 -16.81 -4.22
N TRP A 16 -7.18 -16.07 -4.72
CA TRP A 16 -7.41 -14.80 -5.38
C TRP A 16 -7.36 -14.95 -6.90
N ILE A 17 -8.42 -14.47 -7.57
CA ILE A 17 -8.58 -14.54 -9.03
C ILE A 17 -8.80 -13.12 -9.54
N TYR A 18 -7.92 -12.68 -10.42
CA TYR A 18 -8.09 -11.44 -11.16
C TYR A 18 -8.41 -11.76 -12.62
N GLU A 19 -9.67 -11.54 -12.99
CA GLU A 19 -10.14 -11.76 -14.35
C GLU A 19 -9.72 -10.56 -15.20
N LYS A 20 -8.69 -10.75 -16.01
CA LYS A 20 -8.15 -9.75 -16.93
C LYS A 20 -8.54 -10.09 -18.34
N ASN A 21 -9.31 -9.20 -18.97
CA ASN A 21 -9.48 -9.20 -20.41
C ASN A 21 -8.84 -7.93 -20.97
N LYS A 22 -7.91 -8.04 -21.94
CA LYS A 22 -7.24 -6.86 -22.51
C LYS A 22 -8.20 -5.92 -23.20
N GLU A 23 -9.33 -6.43 -23.70
CA GLU A 23 -10.38 -5.65 -24.36
C GLU A 23 -11.15 -4.78 -23.36
N ASP A 24 -11.19 -5.18 -22.07
CA ASP A 24 -11.87 -4.45 -21.00
C ASP A 24 -11.03 -3.28 -20.47
N ILE A 25 -9.75 -3.17 -20.88
CA ILE A 25 -8.82 -2.09 -20.46
C ILE A 25 -8.26 -1.38 -21.70
N PRO A 26 -9.07 -0.59 -22.42
CA PRO A 26 -8.66 0.04 -23.68
C PRO A 26 -7.59 1.14 -23.48
N TYR A 27 -7.52 1.74 -22.29
CA TYR A 27 -6.56 2.82 -21.96
C TYR A 27 -5.75 2.45 -20.73
N PRO A 28 -4.65 1.66 -20.91
CA PRO A 28 -3.85 1.19 -19.77
C PRO A 28 -3.03 2.30 -19.09
N TYR A 29 -2.89 3.46 -19.74
CA TYR A 29 -2.18 4.62 -19.20
C TYR A 29 -3.18 5.72 -18.87
N VAL A 30 -3.22 6.13 -17.61
CA VAL A 30 -4.11 7.17 -17.09
C VAL A 30 -3.37 8.05 -16.09
N TYR A 31 -3.81 9.31 -15.95
CA TYR A 31 -3.33 10.17 -14.87
C TYR A 31 -4.09 9.87 -13.58
N GLY A 32 -3.35 9.62 -12.50
CA GLY A 32 -3.95 9.34 -11.19
C GLY A 32 -2.92 9.16 -10.10
N SER A 33 -3.37 9.15 -8.85
CA SER A 33 -2.51 8.91 -7.70
C SER A 33 -2.35 7.40 -7.47
N SER A 34 -1.17 6.86 -7.78
CA SER A 34 -0.83 5.46 -7.49
C SER A 34 -0.89 5.16 -5.99
N LEU A 35 -0.57 6.15 -5.14
CA LEU A 35 -0.65 6.04 -3.69
C LEU A 35 -2.10 5.89 -3.22
N HIS A 36 -3.02 6.73 -3.70
CA HIS A 36 -4.43 6.62 -3.33
C HIS A 36 -5.02 5.29 -3.80
N LEU A 37 -4.76 4.87 -5.03
CA LEU A 37 -5.22 3.57 -5.54
C LEU A 37 -4.68 2.41 -4.69
N ARG A 38 -3.40 2.47 -4.33
CA ARG A 38 -2.80 1.45 -3.45
C ARG A 38 -3.52 1.39 -2.11
N GLN A 39 -3.73 2.53 -1.45
CA GLN A 39 -4.41 2.60 -0.16
C GLN A 39 -5.86 2.11 -0.23
N ILE A 40 -6.61 2.49 -1.28
CA ILE A 40 -7.98 2.03 -1.51
C ILE A 40 -8.00 0.50 -1.58
N PHE A 41 -7.20 -0.08 -2.49
CA PHE A 41 -7.24 -1.52 -2.73
C PHE A 41 -6.69 -2.33 -1.56
N LEU A 42 -5.66 -1.86 -0.86
CA LEU A 42 -5.15 -2.55 0.33
C LEU A 42 -6.18 -2.57 1.46
N ASN A 43 -6.96 -1.50 1.66
CA ASN A 43 -8.04 -1.49 2.65
C ASN A 43 -9.16 -2.47 2.29
N ILE A 44 -9.55 -2.54 1.02
CA ILE A 44 -10.64 -3.42 0.57
C ILE A 44 -10.20 -4.88 0.56
N TYR A 45 -9.08 -5.22 -0.09
CA TYR A 45 -8.58 -6.60 -0.13
C TYR A 45 -8.14 -7.09 1.25
N GLY A 46 -7.57 -6.21 2.09
CA GLY A 46 -7.26 -6.54 3.47
C GLY A 46 -8.49 -7.00 4.25
N ASN A 47 -9.64 -6.36 4.03
CA ASN A 47 -10.91 -6.82 4.61
C ASN A 47 -11.42 -8.11 3.97
N CYS A 48 -11.36 -8.24 2.64
CA CYS A 48 -11.77 -9.46 1.94
C CYS A 48 -10.94 -10.69 2.37
N ILE A 49 -9.67 -10.51 2.69
CA ILE A 49 -8.80 -11.59 3.22
C ILE A 49 -9.13 -11.83 4.69
N LYS A 50 -9.09 -10.78 5.53
CA LYS A 50 -9.26 -10.86 6.97
C LYS A 50 -10.59 -11.50 7.40
N TYR A 51 -11.66 -11.23 6.68
CA TYR A 51 -13.01 -11.69 6.98
C TYR A 51 -13.46 -12.85 6.08
N ASN A 52 -12.53 -13.48 5.37
CA ASN A 52 -12.79 -14.70 4.61
C ASN A 52 -12.67 -15.95 5.51
N ARG A 53 -12.89 -17.09 4.91
CA ARG A 53 -12.70 -18.40 5.53
C ARG A 53 -11.59 -19.17 4.80
N PRO A 54 -10.84 -20.04 5.46
CA PRO A 54 -9.89 -20.93 4.79
C PRO A 54 -10.57 -21.70 3.63
N GLY A 55 -9.88 -21.82 2.51
CA GLY A 55 -10.44 -22.36 1.25
C GLY A 55 -11.40 -21.42 0.54
N GLY A 56 -11.54 -20.16 1.01
CA GLY A 56 -12.38 -19.16 0.38
C GLY A 56 -11.78 -18.55 -0.88
N LYS A 57 -12.54 -17.64 -1.51
CA LYS A 57 -12.19 -17.05 -2.80
C LYS A 57 -12.40 -15.54 -2.78
N ILE A 58 -11.53 -14.82 -3.47
CA ILE A 58 -11.70 -13.40 -3.84
C ILE A 58 -11.60 -13.32 -5.36
N THR A 59 -12.60 -12.74 -6.01
CA THR A 59 -12.61 -12.52 -7.47
C THR A 59 -12.64 -11.04 -7.75
N THR A 60 -11.79 -10.60 -8.66
CA THR A 60 -11.75 -9.20 -9.13
C THR A 60 -11.98 -9.18 -10.63
N VAL A 61 -12.90 -8.33 -11.05
CA VAL A 61 -13.13 -7.97 -12.46
C VAL A 61 -12.88 -6.48 -12.60
N MET A 62 -12.17 -6.06 -13.65
CA MET A 62 -11.96 -4.66 -14.00
C MET A 62 -12.41 -4.41 -15.42
N GLU A 63 -13.21 -3.39 -15.64
CA GLU A 63 -13.74 -3.02 -16.95
C GLU A 63 -13.79 -1.49 -17.12
N ALA A 64 -13.65 -1.00 -18.36
CA ALA A 64 -13.96 0.37 -18.72
C ALA A 64 -15.45 0.47 -19.02
N ILE A 65 -16.16 1.33 -18.29
CA ILE A 65 -17.62 1.45 -18.40
C ILE A 65 -18.07 2.67 -19.19
N ASP A 66 -17.21 3.66 -19.32
CA ASP A 66 -17.50 4.91 -20.04
C ASP A 66 -16.20 5.57 -20.52
N VAL A 67 -16.26 6.17 -21.71
CA VAL A 67 -15.14 6.92 -22.30
C VAL A 67 -15.70 8.14 -23.02
N HIS A 68 -15.43 9.33 -22.50
CA HIS A 68 -15.81 10.60 -23.13
C HIS A 68 -14.83 11.72 -22.77
N ASP A 69 -14.67 12.69 -23.63
CA ASP A 69 -13.89 13.93 -23.42
C ASP A 69 -12.46 13.68 -22.86
N GLY A 70 -11.81 12.59 -23.27
CA GLY A 70 -10.47 12.25 -22.79
C GLY A 70 -10.44 11.63 -21.39
N ILE A 71 -11.59 11.28 -20.83
CA ILE A 71 -11.73 10.60 -19.54
C ILE A 71 -12.20 9.17 -19.79
N CYS A 72 -11.54 8.19 -19.13
CA CYS A 72 -11.98 6.80 -19.07
C CYS A 72 -12.40 6.47 -17.65
N THR A 73 -13.61 5.97 -17.49
CA THR A 73 -14.13 5.54 -16.20
C THR A 73 -13.98 4.03 -16.07
N TYR A 74 -13.20 3.60 -15.09
CA TYR A 74 -13.01 2.19 -14.76
C TYR A 74 -13.89 1.77 -13.59
N ARG A 75 -14.40 0.54 -13.69
CA ARG A 75 -15.13 -0.16 -12.62
C ARG A 75 -14.32 -1.38 -12.18
N TRP A 76 -14.13 -1.51 -10.87
CA TRP A 76 -13.67 -2.74 -10.23
C TRP A 76 -14.81 -3.38 -9.47
N THR A 77 -15.08 -4.65 -9.74
CA THR A 77 -15.98 -5.49 -8.96
C THR A 77 -15.16 -6.51 -8.21
N ILE A 78 -15.12 -6.39 -6.88
CA ILE A 78 -14.37 -7.25 -5.98
C ILE A 78 -15.37 -8.05 -5.16
N SER A 79 -15.38 -9.38 -5.32
CA SER A 79 -16.29 -10.29 -4.62
C SER A 79 -15.50 -11.23 -3.72
N ASP A 80 -15.91 -11.38 -2.47
CA ASP A 80 -15.37 -12.39 -1.55
C ASP A 80 -16.44 -13.42 -1.12
N THR A 81 -15.98 -14.59 -0.68
CA THR A 81 -16.82 -15.66 -0.12
C THR A 81 -16.73 -15.72 1.41
N GLY A 82 -16.48 -14.61 2.05
CA GLY A 82 -16.27 -14.49 3.48
C GLY A 82 -17.53 -14.66 4.31
N ILE A 83 -17.44 -14.18 5.55
CA ILE A 83 -18.56 -14.29 6.52
C ILE A 83 -19.75 -13.40 6.14
N GLY A 84 -19.56 -12.41 5.26
CA GLY A 84 -20.55 -11.39 4.92
C GLY A 84 -20.83 -10.44 6.08
N MET A 85 -21.80 -9.54 5.89
CA MET A 85 -22.15 -8.48 6.82
C MET A 85 -23.66 -8.43 7.06
N SER A 86 -24.07 -8.05 8.27
CA SER A 86 -25.47 -7.77 8.58
C SER A 86 -25.93 -6.48 7.89
N LEU A 87 -27.23 -6.35 7.63
CA LEU A 87 -27.82 -5.13 7.06
C LEU A 87 -27.60 -3.90 7.96
N GLU A 88 -27.61 -4.11 9.29
CA GLU A 88 -27.32 -3.06 10.25
C GLU A 88 -25.88 -2.55 10.12
N PHE A 89 -24.90 -3.45 10.01
CA PHE A 89 -23.50 -3.06 9.85
C PHE A 89 -23.24 -2.47 8.45
N LEU A 90 -23.84 -3.02 7.41
CA LEU A 90 -23.71 -2.55 6.02
C LEU A 90 -24.11 -1.07 5.89
N SER A 91 -25.12 -0.60 6.64
CA SER A 91 -25.55 0.81 6.61
C SER A 91 -24.51 1.78 7.15
N ARG A 92 -23.53 1.31 7.92
CA ARG A 92 -22.49 2.12 8.58
C ARG A 92 -21.06 1.66 8.32
N ILE A 93 -20.86 0.78 7.31
CA ILE A 93 -19.53 0.24 7.00
C ILE A 93 -18.48 1.32 6.69
N PHE A 94 -18.93 2.48 6.21
CA PHE A 94 -18.07 3.62 5.89
C PHE A 94 -17.95 4.64 7.02
N ASP A 95 -18.63 4.45 8.15
CA ASP A 95 -18.49 5.35 9.30
C ASP A 95 -17.14 5.08 9.99
N PRO A 96 -16.40 6.13 10.38
CA PRO A 96 -15.15 5.97 11.12
C PRO A 96 -15.36 5.15 12.40
N PHE A 97 -14.39 4.27 12.70
CA PHE A 97 -14.38 3.40 13.88
C PHE A 97 -15.51 2.35 13.92
N SER A 98 -16.24 2.16 12.82
CA SER A 98 -17.27 1.15 12.71
C SER A 98 -16.68 -0.24 12.67
N GLN A 99 -17.19 -1.12 13.52
CA GLN A 99 -16.86 -2.55 13.56
C GLN A 99 -18.14 -3.33 13.81
N GLU A 100 -18.30 -4.49 13.15
CA GLU A 100 -19.35 -5.42 13.45
C GLU A 100 -18.99 -6.16 14.74
N LYS A 101 -19.81 -6.00 15.77
CA LYS A 101 -19.63 -6.74 17.04
C LYS A 101 -20.00 -8.21 16.82
N THR A 102 -19.03 -9.00 16.45
CA THR A 102 -19.09 -10.45 16.61
C THR A 102 -18.50 -10.77 17.98
N ASP A 103 -19.17 -11.61 18.75
CA ASP A 103 -18.92 -12.00 20.15
C ASP A 103 -17.51 -11.71 20.72
N ALA A 104 -17.42 -11.53 22.06
CA ALA A 104 -16.24 -11.18 22.86
C ALA A 104 -14.96 -12.03 22.63
N ARG A 105 -14.92 -12.86 21.60
CA ARG A 105 -13.82 -13.72 21.14
C ARG A 105 -13.35 -13.42 19.72
N SER A 106 -13.77 -12.32 19.08
CA SER A 106 -13.27 -12.03 17.74
C SER A 106 -11.79 -11.63 17.80
N VAL A 107 -10.94 -12.52 17.27
CA VAL A 107 -9.49 -12.42 17.19
C VAL A 107 -9.04 -11.24 16.30
N TYR A 108 -9.97 -10.58 15.62
CA TYR A 108 -9.69 -9.59 14.58
C TYR A 108 -9.78 -8.15 15.12
N GLN A 109 -8.70 -7.68 15.74
CA GLN A 109 -8.55 -6.25 16.06
C GLN A 109 -8.27 -5.44 14.78
N GLY A 110 -9.05 -4.39 14.54
CA GLY A 110 -8.85 -3.40 13.50
C GLY A 110 -9.27 -2.04 14.01
N THR A 111 -8.77 -0.96 13.43
CA THR A 111 -9.13 0.41 13.84
C THR A 111 -10.54 0.82 13.42
N GLY A 112 -11.15 0.13 12.47
CA GLY A 112 -12.43 0.53 11.86
C GLY A 112 -12.32 1.77 10.96
N LEU A 113 -11.11 2.15 10.55
CA LEU A 113 -10.87 3.33 9.72
C LEU A 113 -10.69 3.00 8.23
N GLY A 114 -10.29 1.77 7.90
CA GLY A 114 -9.89 1.40 6.53
C GLY A 114 -10.96 1.68 5.46
N MET A 115 -12.24 1.33 5.74
CA MET A 115 -13.32 1.56 4.76
C MET A 115 -13.70 3.03 4.65
N ALA A 116 -13.66 3.80 5.74
CA ALA A 116 -13.86 5.24 5.73
C ALA A 116 -12.77 5.95 4.92
N ILE A 117 -11.51 5.55 5.09
CA ILE A 117 -10.37 6.06 4.31
C ILE A 117 -10.53 5.70 2.83
N ALA A 118 -10.85 4.46 2.50
CA ALA A 118 -11.05 4.03 1.11
C ALA A 118 -12.13 4.86 0.43
N LYS A 119 -13.29 5.06 1.07
CA LYS A 119 -14.38 5.88 0.55
C LYS A 119 -13.93 7.33 0.34
N GLY A 120 -13.29 7.96 1.33
CA GLY A 120 -12.81 9.34 1.22
C GLY A 120 -11.83 9.55 0.07
N LEU A 121 -10.90 8.59 -0.15
CA LEU A 121 -9.96 8.64 -1.27
C LEU A 121 -10.65 8.45 -2.62
N ILE A 122 -11.63 7.55 -2.72
CA ILE A 122 -12.42 7.34 -3.92
C ILE A 122 -13.22 8.62 -4.28
N GLU A 123 -13.85 9.24 -3.28
CA GLU A 123 -14.58 10.51 -3.46
C GLU A 123 -13.66 11.66 -3.89
N GLN A 124 -12.43 11.75 -3.33
CA GLN A 124 -11.41 12.71 -3.77
C GLN A 124 -10.99 12.50 -5.23
N MET A 125 -11.10 11.27 -5.73
CA MET A 125 -10.84 10.93 -7.13
C MET A 125 -12.10 11.04 -8.01
N ASN A 126 -13.15 11.71 -7.55
CA ASN A 126 -14.46 11.84 -8.21
C ASN A 126 -15.11 10.47 -8.53
N GLY A 127 -14.80 9.45 -7.78
CA GLY A 127 -15.35 8.11 -7.92
C GLY A 127 -16.47 7.81 -6.93
N SER A 128 -16.97 6.59 -6.99
CA SER A 128 -17.98 6.04 -6.08
C SER A 128 -17.63 4.63 -5.63
N ILE A 129 -18.13 4.24 -4.47
CA ILE A 129 -18.05 2.87 -3.96
C ILE A 129 -19.42 2.42 -3.48
N GLU A 130 -19.83 1.23 -3.90
CA GLU A 130 -21.04 0.55 -3.46
C GLU A 130 -20.69 -0.80 -2.88
N VAL A 131 -21.43 -1.24 -1.86
CA VAL A 131 -21.21 -2.54 -1.21
C VAL A 131 -22.53 -3.27 -1.06
N THR A 132 -22.55 -4.53 -1.45
CA THR A 132 -23.61 -5.47 -1.14
C THR A 132 -23.04 -6.65 -0.39
N SER A 133 -23.76 -7.18 0.60
CA SER A 133 -23.29 -8.31 1.40
C SER A 133 -24.45 -9.10 1.97
N GLN A 134 -24.18 -10.39 2.22
CA GLN A 134 -25.11 -11.29 2.88
C GLN A 134 -24.35 -12.18 3.85
N VAL A 135 -24.82 -12.25 5.08
CA VAL A 135 -24.22 -13.09 6.14
C VAL A 135 -24.12 -14.55 5.67
N GLY A 136 -22.96 -15.15 5.83
CA GLY A 136 -22.65 -16.53 5.45
C GLY A 136 -22.39 -16.74 3.95
N VAL A 137 -22.54 -15.72 3.10
CA VAL A 137 -22.34 -15.80 1.65
C VAL A 137 -21.06 -15.06 1.23
N GLY A 138 -20.88 -13.80 1.72
CA GLY A 138 -19.76 -12.94 1.39
C GLY A 138 -20.17 -11.52 1.05
N SER A 139 -19.27 -10.76 0.44
CA SER A 139 -19.47 -9.35 0.09
C SER A 139 -19.04 -9.05 -1.34
N VAL A 140 -19.65 -8.03 -1.94
CA VAL A 140 -19.28 -7.49 -3.25
C VAL A 140 -19.08 -5.98 -3.12
N PHE A 141 -17.90 -5.52 -3.48
CA PHE A 141 -17.53 -4.11 -3.55
C PHE A 141 -17.46 -3.69 -5.01
N VAL A 142 -18.18 -2.63 -5.38
CA VAL A 142 -18.15 -2.04 -6.72
C VAL A 142 -17.54 -0.65 -6.61
N ILE A 143 -16.38 -0.45 -7.22
CA ILE A 143 -15.64 0.81 -7.19
C ILE A 143 -15.64 1.37 -8.60
N THR A 144 -15.97 2.64 -8.75
CA THR A 144 -15.98 3.33 -10.03
C THR A 144 -15.17 4.60 -9.92
N ILE A 145 -14.13 4.77 -10.77
CA ILE A 145 -13.25 5.94 -10.74
C ILE A 145 -13.01 6.44 -12.17
N PRO A 146 -13.24 7.72 -12.45
CA PRO A 146 -12.86 8.36 -13.71
C PRO A 146 -11.38 8.74 -13.68
N PHE A 147 -10.71 8.58 -14.83
CA PHE A 147 -9.32 8.96 -15.03
C PHE A 147 -9.15 9.72 -16.33
N GLU A 148 -8.34 10.76 -16.32
CA GLU A 148 -7.87 11.37 -17.54
C GLU A 148 -6.94 10.39 -18.29
N ILE A 149 -7.21 10.20 -19.60
CA ILE A 149 -6.43 9.28 -20.43
C ILE A 149 -5.03 9.88 -20.66
N ALA A 150 -4.01 9.08 -20.38
CA ALA A 150 -2.62 9.44 -20.64
C ALA A 150 -2.09 8.71 -21.89
N GLN A 151 -1.21 9.37 -22.62
CA GLN A 151 -0.42 8.69 -23.65
C GLN A 151 0.82 8.09 -23.01
N LYS A 152 1.23 6.90 -23.46
CA LYS A 152 2.50 6.30 -23.05
C LYS A 152 3.64 7.28 -23.36
N GLN A 153 4.30 7.82 -22.33
CA GLN A 153 5.44 8.69 -22.53
C GLN A 153 6.67 7.82 -22.82
N LYS A 154 7.38 8.10 -23.94
CA LYS A 154 8.66 7.44 -24.24
C LYS A 154 9.70 7.58 -23.11
N LYS A 155 9.52 8.57 -22.25
CA LYS A 155 10.40 8.88 -21.13
C LYS A 155 10.35 7.82 -20.02
N ASP A 156 9.24 7.08 -19.87
CA ASP A 156 9.10 6.05 -18.84
C ASP A 156 9.93 4.80 -19.15
N GLU A 157 10.15 4.48 -20.43
CA GLU A 157 11.03 3.38 -20.85
C GLU A 157 12.51 3.72 -20.63
N GLU A 158 12.93 4.97 -20.93
CA GLU A 158 14.29 5.43 -20.68
C GLU A 158 14.63 5.56 -19.18
N ILE A 159 13.63 5.86 -18.34
CA ILE A 159 13.81 5.94 -16.88
C ILE A 159 13.92 4.55 -16.27
N ALA A 160 13.09 3.59 -16.70
CA ALA A 160 13.12 2.21 -16.21
C ALA A 160 14.46 1.49 -16.55
N GLU A 161 15.07 1.78 -17.70
CA GLU A 161 16.40 1.25 -18.05
C GLU A 161 17.56 1.93 -17.30
N LYS A 162 17.35 3.12 -16.76
CA LYS A 162 18.41 3.95 -16.18
C LYS A 162 18.64 3.72 -14.69
N TYR A 163 17.67 3.19 -13.97
CA TYR A 163 17.76 2.98 -12.53
C TYR A 163 17.52 1.51 -12.20
N ASP A 164 18.60 0.78 -12.02
CA ASP A 164 18.60 -0.62 -11.65
C ASP A 164 18.98 -0.74 -10.16
N ILE A 165 18.07 -1.27 -9.35
CA ILE A 165 18.31 -1.53 -7.92
C ILE A 165 18.71 -2.97 -7.64
N ARG A 166 18.88 -3.80 -8.65
CA ARG A 166 19.27 -5.22 -8.50
C ARG A 166 20.62 -5.33 -7.80
N GLY A 167 20.63 -6.11 -6.75
CA GLY A 167 21.83 -6.36 -5.95
C GLY A 167 22.15 -5.28 -4.91
N LEU A 168 21.45 -4.15 -4.88
CA LEU A 168 21.59 -3.17 -3.80
C LEU A 168 21.08 -3.75 -2.49
N HIS A 169 21.73 -3.39 -1.39
CA HIS A 169 21.29 -3.72 -0.04
C HIS A 169 20.74 -2.48 0.64
N LEU A 170 19.45 -2.45 0.87
CA LEU A 170 18.70 -1.31 1.40
C LEU A 170 18.30 -1.55 2.85
N LEU A 171 18.41 -0.53 3.69
CA LEU A 171 17.87 -0.53 5.05
C LEU A 171 16.58 0.27 5.05
N ALA A 172 15.44 -0.37 5.34
CA ALA A 172 14.14 0.26 5.40
C ALA A 172 13.68 0.39 6.86
N ALA A 173 13.41 1.62 7.32
CA ALA A 173 12.86 1.90 8.63
C ALA A 173 11.39 2.32 8.50
N GLU A 174 10.49 1.49 9.03
CA GLU A 174 9.04 1.65 8.96
C GLU A 174 8.41 0.95 10.16
N ASP A 175 7.55 1.63 10.91
CA ASP A 175 6.94 1.10 12.14
C ASP A 175 5.65 0.34 11.90
N ASN A 176 4.97 0.62 10.80
CA ASN A 176 3.78 -0.11 10.40
C ASN A 176 4.18 -1.41 9.68
N GLU A 177 3.84 -2.55 10.27
CA GLU A 177 4.21 -3.87 9.73
C GLU A 177 3.72 -4.07 8.29
N LEU A 178 2.52 -3.59 7.95
CA LEU A 178 1.98 -3.69 6.60
C LEU A 178 2.78 -2.84 5.60
N ASN A 179 3.13 -1.62 5.97
CA ASN A 179 3.95 -0.75 5.11
C ASN A 179 5.35 -1.33 4.93
N ALA A 180 5.95 -1.85 6.00
CA ALA A 180 7.26 -2.52 5.97
C ALA A 180 7.27 -3.72 5.01
N GLU A 181 6.26 -4.60 5.10
CA GLU A 181 6.09 -5.73 4.16
C GLU A 181 5.95 -5.25 2.71
N ILE A 182 5.19 -4.17 2.47
CA ILE A 182 5.01 -3.59 1.13
C ILE A 182 6.34 -3.07 0.58
N VAL A 183 7.07 -2.31 1.38
CA VAL A 183 8.38 -1.75 0.99
C VAL A 183 9.37 -2.87 0.71
N GLU A 184 9.49 -3.86 1.61
CA GLU A 184 10.37 -5.01 1.44
C GLU A 184 10.04 -5.79 0.16
N MET A 185 8.77 -6.11 -0.06
CA MET A 185 8.33 -6.87 -1.24
C MET A 185 8.62 -6.10 -2.54
N LEU A 186 8.24 -4.82 -2.63
CA LEU A 186 8.43 -4.03 -3.85
C LEU A 186 9.91 -3.94 -4.25
N LEU A 187 10.78 -3.70 -3.27
CA LEU A 187 12.20 -3.57 -3.52
C LEU A 187 12.86 -4.93 -3.82
N THR A 188 12.37 -6.01 -3.21
CA THR A 188 12.86 -7.36 -3.45
C THR A 188 12.41 -7.88 -4.82
N ASP A 189 11.19 -7.59 -5.24
CA ASP A 189 10.69 -7.92 -6.59
C ASP A 189 11.54 -7.24 -7.68
N ASP A 190 12.04 -6.02 -7.42
CA ASP A 190 12.98 -5.32 -8.29
C ASP A 190 14.44 -5.76 -8.12
N GLY A 191 14.69 -6.79 -7.29
CA GLY A 191 15.98 -7.45 -7.14
C GLY A 191 16.92 -6.86 -6.11
N ALA A 192 16.46 -5.95 -5.23
CA ALA A 192 17.23 -5.47 -4.10
C ALA A 192 17.17 -6.45 -2.92
N LYS A 193 18.18 -6.39 -2.04
CA LYS A 193 18.13 -6.98 -0.72
C LYS A 193 17.66 -5.94 0.29
N VAL A 194 16.71 -6.29 1.16
CA VAL A 194 16.14 -5.36 2.14
C VAL A 194 16.39 -5.87 3.56
N THR A 195 16.76 -4.96 4.45
CA THR A 195 16.78 -5.17 5.90
C THR A 195 15.77 -4.21 6.50
N VAL A 196 14.78 -4.74 7.23
CA VAL A 196 13.73 -3.94 7.86
C VAL A 196 14.07 -3.59 9.30
N ALA A 197 13.82 -2.33 9.70
CA ALA A 197 13.89 -1.82 11.05
C ALA A 197 12.51 -1.26 11.45
N LYS A 198 11.98 -1.65 12.62
CA LYS A 198 10.64 -1.28 13.09
C LYS A 198 10.56 0.13 13.74
N ASN A 199 11.66 0.85 13.79
CA ASN A 199 11.76 2.23 14.32
C ASN A 199 13.15 2.78 14.05
N GLY A 200 13.33 4.10 14.25
CA GLY A 200 14.60 4.77 14.01
C GLY A 200 15.77 4.26 14.86
N ARG A 201 15.50 3.80 16.09
CA ARG A 201 16.56 3.22 16.95
C ARG A 201 17.11 1.93 16.34
N GLN A 202 16.25 1.03 15.89
CA GLN A 202 16.70 -0.20 15.22
C GLN A 202 17.46 0.11 13.93
N ALA A 203 17.04 1.11 13.15
CA ALA A 203 17.77 1.53 11.95
C ALA A 203 19.19 2.00 12.30
N VAL A 204 19.34 2.81 13.34
CA VAL A 204 20.64 3.26 13.87
C VAL A 204 21.49 2.08 14.34
N GLU A 205 20.90 1.11 15.03
CA GLU A 205 21.60 -0.12 15.51
C GLU A 205 22.02 -1.01 14.34
N HIS A 206 21.15 -1.24 13.36
CA HIS A 206 21.52 -2.00 12.15
C HIS A 206 22.65 -1.33 11.39
N PHE A 207 22.57 -0.02 11.19
CA PHE A 207 23.64 0.72 10.52
C PHE A 207 24.94 0.65 11.28
N LYS A 208 24.92 0.79 12.60
CA LYS A 208 26.10 0.75 13.47
C LYS A 208 26.75 -0.62 13.56
N SER A 209 25.97 -1.69 13.64
CA SER A 209 26.45 -3.07 13.90
C SER A 209 27.00 -3.76 12.64
N ASN A 210 26.64 -3.26 11.47
CA ASN A 210 27.15 -3.82 10.21
C ASN A 210 28.40 -3.06 9.72
N PRO A 211 29.29 -3.72 8.98
CA PRO A 211 30.48 -3.07 8.39
C PRO A 211 30.11 -1.87 7.52
N PRO A 212 30.99 -0.85 7.42
CA PRO A 212 30.80 0.24 6.45
C PRO A 212 30.64 -0.29 5.02
N GLY A 213 29.70 0.30 4.26
CA GLY A 213 29.39 -0.12 2.90
C GLY A 213 28.48 -1.37 2.81
N THR A 214 27.92 -1.84 3.93
CA THR A 214 26.93 -2.95 3.91
C THR A 214 25.62 -2.50 3.27
N PHE A 215 25.21 -1.27 3.52
CA PHE A 215 23.97 -0.70 2.95
C PHE A 215 24.32 0.34 1.88
N ASP A 216 23.60 0.29 0.77
CA ASP A 216 23.75 1.23 -0.34
C ASP A 216 22.87 2.48 -0.15
N ALA A 217 21.72 2.33 0.51
CA ALA A 217 20.84 3.44 0.89
C ALA A 217 19.96 3.06 2.09
N ILE A 218 19.39 4.09 2.73
CA ILE A 218 18.44 3.96 3.82
C ILE A 218 17.12 4.62 3.41
N LEU A 219 16.02 3.88 3.45
CA LEU A 219 14.66 4.42 3.39
C LEU A 219 14.19 4.64 4.82
N MET A 220 13.82 5.87 5.16
CA MET A 220 13.56 6.28 6.53
C MET A 220 12.17 6.92 6.65
N ASP A 221 11.23 6.25 7.29
CA ASP A 221 9.98 6.90 7.67
C ASP A 221 10.27 8.04 8.66
N VAL A 222 9.63 9.18 8.40
CA VAL A 222 9.79 10.39 9.23
C VAL A 222 9.10 10.21 10.57
N MET A 223 7.94 9.53 10.60
CA MET A 223 7.07 9.45 11.76
C MET A 223 7.06 8.05 12.36
N MET A 224 7.98 7.76 13.27
CA MET A 224 8.07 6.47 13.96
C MET A 224 8.08 6.63 15.48
N PRO A 225 7.55 5.65 16.23
CA PRO A 225 7.67 5.60 17.70
C PRO A 225 9.11 5.32 18.13
N VAL A 226 9.42 5.56 19.40
CA VAL A 226 10.72 5.32 20.05
C VAL A 226 11.81 6.30 19.59
N MET A 227 12.03 6.43 18.28
CA MET A 227 12.93 7.38 17.63
C MET A 227 12.39 7.67 16.22
N ASP A 228 12.10 8.93 15.95
CA ASP A 228 11.66 9.40 14.65
C ASP A 228 12.78 9.39 13.61
N GLY A 229 12.42 9.47 12.34
CA GLY A 229 13.38 9.38 11.24
C GLY A 229 14.39 10.53 11.19
N ILE A 230 13.99 11.72 11.64
CA ILE A 230 14.89 12.89 11.69
C ILE A 230 15.96 12.68 12.77
N ALA A 231 15.57 12.23 13.96
CA ALA A 231 16.49 11.90 15.03
C ALA A 231 17.42 10.74 14.65
N ALA A 232 16.89 9.72 13.98
CA ALA A 232 17.68 8.59 13.48
C ALA A 232 18.70 9.05 12.43
N THR A 233 18.30 9.88 11.48
CA THR A 233 19.18 10.46 10.46
C THR A 233 20.33 11.25 11.11
N LYS A 234 20.04 12.13 12.06
CA LYS A 234 21.07 12.87 12.80
C LYS A 234 22.03 11.95 13.55
N ALA A 235 21.50 10.91 14.19
CA ALA A 235 22.32 9.93 14.90
C ALA A 235 23.25 9.18 13.96
N ILE A 236 22.77 8.77 12.77
CA ILE A 236 23.60 8.12 11.73
C ILE A 236 24.68 9.10 11.23
N ARG A 237 24.30 10.32 10.86
CA ARG A 237 25.21 11.35 10.34
C ARG A 237 26.31 11.74 11.35
N ALA A 238 26.03 11.62 12.66
CA ALA A 238 27.00 11.92 13.73
C ALA A 238 27.97 10.76 14.05
N MET A 239 27.81 9.59 13.45
CA MET A 239 28.71 8.46 13.68
C MET A 239 30.11 8.70 13.09
N ASP A 240 31.12 8.24 13.82
CA ASP A 240 32.51 8.24 13.34
C ASP A 240 32.78 7.00 12.48
N ARG A 241 32.24 7.02 11.25
CA ARG A 241 32.43 5.97 10.23
C ARG A 241 32.38 6.57 8.82
N PRO A 242 33.11 5.99 7.87
CA PRO A 242 33.35 6.63 6.56
C PRO A 242 32.08 6.84 5.73
N ASP A 243 31.11 5.94 5.82
CA ASP A 243 29.85 6.00 5.06
C ASP A 243 28.73 6.78 5.76
N ALA A 244 28.87 7.13 7.03
CA ALA A 244 27.82 7.81 7.79
C ALA A 244 27.38 9.17 7.18
N LYS A 245 28.31 9.90 6.57
CA LYS A 245 28.04 11.21 5.98
C LYS A 245 27.59 11.14 4.52
N THR A 246 27.85 10.03 3.84
CA THR A 246 27.68 9.88 2.40
C THR A 246 26.53 8.95 1.99
N ILE A 247 26.15 7.99 2.85
CA ILE A 247 25.06 7.09 2.54
C ILE A 247 23.78 7.86 2.21
N PRO A 248 23.12 7.59 1.08
CA PRO A 248 21.83 8.17 0.78
C PRO A 248 20.80 7.80 1.85
N ILE A 249 20.11 8.78 2.42
CA ILE A 249 18.96 8.57 3.31
C ILE A 249 17.76 9.23 2.65
N ILE A 250 16.78 8.42 2.28
CA ILE A 250 15.58 8.82 1.55
C ILE A 250 14.43 8.85 2.56
N ALA A 251 13.88 10.05 2.80
CA ALA A 251 12.75 10.20 3.69
C ALA A 251 11.48 9.61 3.03
N MET A 252 10.78 8.76 3.76
CA MET A 252 9.43 8.30 3.43
C MET A 252 8.45 9.08 4.31
N THR A 253 7.45 9.73 3.71
CA THR A 253 6.43 10.46 4.45
C THR A 253 5.09 10.44 3.74
N ALA A 254 4.02 10.29 4.51
CA ALA A 254 2.66 10.39 4.01
C ALA A 254 2.24 11.85 3.73
N ASN A 255 2.92 12.83 4.34
CA ASN A 255 2.65 14.26 4.22
C ASN A 255 3.88 14.98 3.66
N ALA A 256 3.84 15.32 2.36
CA ALA A 256 4.92 16.08 1.71
C ALA A 256 4.69 17.61 1.83
N PHE A 257 4.54 18.14 3.06
CA PHE A 257 4.53 19.59 3.25
C PHE A 257 5.93 20.18 3.11
N GLU A 258 6.03 21.38 2.54
CA GLU A 258 7.32 22.07 2.34
C GLU A 258 8.16 22.21 3.62
N GLU A 259 7.53 22.36 4.78
CA GLU A 259 8.22 22.47 6.07
C GLU A 259 8.88 21.15 6.49
N ASP A 260 8.22 20.00 6.24
CA ASP A 260 8.79 18.69 6.56
C ASP A 260 9.95 18.35 5.60
N ALA A 261 9.82 18.69 4.33
CA ALA A 261 10.91 18.55 3.36
C ALA A 261 12.16 19.37 3.77
N LYS A 262 11.97 20.61 4.24
CA LYS A 262 13.08 21.46 4.74
C LYS A 262 13.74 20.85 5.98
N ARG A 263 12.95 20.28 6.90
CA ARG A 263 13.48 19.63 8.11
C ARG A 263 14.25 18.35 7.80
N CYS A 264 13.78 17.55 6.84
CA CYS A 264 14.50 16.36 6.38
C CYS A 264 15.82 16.70 5.70
N LEU A 265 15.84 17.73 4.83
CA LEU A 265 17.05 18.16 4.13
C LEU A 265 18.09 18.82 5.07
N ALA A 266 17.67 19.33 6.22
CA ALA A 266 18.54 19.94 7.23
C ALA A 266 19.11 18.91 8.24
N ALA A 267 18.69 17.65 8.18
CA ALA A 267 19.13 16.59 9.07
C ALA A 267 20.31 15.81 8.47
#